data_25f8856a322a913652bf30b4e978b9d3
#
_entry.id   25f8856a322a913652bf30b4e978b9d3
#
_cell.length_a   1.000
_cell.length_b   1.000
_cell.length_c   1.000
_cell.angle_alpha   90.00
_cell.angle_beta   90.00
_cell.angle_gamma   90.00
#
_symmetry.space_group_name_H-M   'P 1'
#
loop_
_entity.id
_entity.type
_entity.pdbx_description
1 polymer ?
#
loop_
_entity_poly.entity_id
_entity_poly.type
_entity_poly.pdbx_seq_one_letter_code
_entity_poly.pdbx_strand_id
1 'polypeptide(L)'
;AEDVNMTWDLSSLPGHISLTLTDNITGNSVDLTQQSEVTFATVEKGSFPAYGSGGVSIYPQVGESRFTLTAAYSPLSAADEATNLPKEFVLHPAYPNPFNPSTTITFDVPVESRHAVSLQLYDIKGQLVETLINEVLPAGNHSIQWSPQNLASGLYIVQLKTGQKTFKQKITFIK
;
A
#
# COMPACT_ATOMS: atom_id res chain seq x y z
N ALA A 1 8.69 15.18 -42.48
CA ALA A 1 7.93 14.59 -41.37
C ALA A 1 8.71 14.89 -40.07
N GLU A 2 8.06 15.39 -39.06
CA GLU A 2 8.71 15.66 -37.76
C GLU A 2 8.43 14.49 -36.82
N ASP A 3 9.48 14.01 -36.15
CA ASP A 3 9.33 12.98 -35.13
C ASP A 3 8.53 13.49 -33.94
N VAL A 4 7.72 12.62 -33.33
CA VAL A 4 6.94 12.96 -32.14
C VAL A 4 7.71 12.53 -30.92
N ASN A 5 8.15 13.50 -30.13
CA ASN A 5 8.76 13.24 -28.84
C ASN A 5 7.71 13.32 -27.72
N MET A 6 7.60 12.27 -26.92
CA MET A 6 6.74 12.20 -25.76
C MET A 6 7.59 12.12 -24.51
N THR A 7 7.25 12.94 -23.51
CA THR A 7 7.88 12.94 -22.18
C THR A 7 6.82 12.76 -21.10
N TRP A 8 7.19 12.15 -19.99
CA TRP A 8 6.29 11.90 -18.87
C TRP A 8 7.04 11.91 -17.54
N ASP A 9 6.29 12.14 -16.48
CA ASP A 9 6.77 12.03 -15.10
C ASP A 9 5.92 10.99 -14.35
N LEU A 10 6.57 9.90 -13.92
CA LEU A 10 5.98 8.82 -13.15
C LEU A 10 6.54 8.74 -11.72
N SER A 11 7.13 9.83 -11.21
CA SER A 11 7.75 9.87 -9.87
C SER A 11 6.80 9.49 -8.73
N SER A 12 5.50 9.67 -8.93
CA SER A 12 4.44 9.27 -7.98
C SER A 12 3.80 7.91 -8.28
N LEU A 13 4.26 7.19 -9.31
CA LEU A 13 3.72 5.87 -9.64
C LEU A 13 4.21 4.84 -8.61
N PRO A 14 3.32 4.06 -7.97
CA PRO A 14 3.73 2.97 -7.10
C PRO A 14 4.59 1.93 -7.84
N GLY A 15 5.67 1.48 -7.22
CA GLY A 15 6.67 0.60 -7.86
C GLY A 15 6.17 -0.79 -8.30
N HIS A 16 4.95 -1.16 -7.93
CA HIS A 16 4.30 -2.42 -8.32
C HIS A 16 3.38 -2.26 -9.56
N ILE A 17 3.36 -1.07 -10.17
CA ILE A 17 2.62 -0.79 -11.40
C ILE A 17 3.62 -0.57 -12.52
N SER A 18 3.48 -1.28 -13.62
CA SER A 18 4.19 -1.01 -14.87
C SER A 18 3.23 -0.43 -15.91
N LEU A 19 3.75 0.51 -16.69
CA LEU A 19 3.02 1.14 -17.79
C LEU A 19 3.74 0.88 -19.09
N THR A 20 3.04 0.32 -20.06
CA THR A 20 3.56 0.05 -21.40
C THR A 20 2.78 0.84 -22.44
N LEU A 21 3.47 1.63 -23.25
CA LEU A 21 2.91 2.33 -24.39
C LEU A 21 3.23 1.55 -25.67
N THR A 22 2.22 1.18 -26.40
CA THR A 22 2.34 0.45 -27.66
C THR A 22 1.91 1.35 -28.83
N ASP A 23 2.77 1.52 -29.83
CA ASP A 23 2.41 2.13 -31.10
C ASP A 23 1.73 1.06 -31.98
N ASN A 24 0.45 1.15 -32.15
CA ASN A 24 -0.37 0.18 -32.89
C ASN A 24 -0.06 0.14 -34.40
N ILE A 25 0.67 1.14 -34.91
CA ILE A 25 1.09 1.17 -36.31
C ILE A 25 2.36 0.37 -36.54
N THR A 26 3.38 0.62 -35.68
CA THR A 26 4.70 -0.03 -35.83
C THR A 26 4.81 -1.32 -35.04
N GLY A 27 3.91 -1.55 -34.07
CA GLY A 27 3.98 -2.66 -33.13
C GLY A 27 5.05 -2.48 -32.04
N ASN A 28 5.73 -1.35 -32.00
CA ASN A 28 6.75 -1.09 -30.99
C ASN A 28 6.09 -0.78 -29.64
N SER A 29 6.65 -1.38 -28.61
CA SER A 29 6.21 -1.15 -27.23
C SER A 29 7.35 -0.60 -26.37
N VAL A 30 7.02 0.33 -25.51
CA VAL A 30 7.95 1.02 -24.63
C VAL A 30 7.45 0.90 -23.19
N ASP A 31 8.31 0.43 -22.28
CA ASP A 31 8.04 0.44 -20.86
C ASP A 31 8.33 1.84 -20.29
N LEU A 32 7.28 2.56 -19.92
CA LEU A 32 7.36 3.93 -19.44
C LEU A 32 8.01 4.03 -18.05
N THR A 33 8.13 2.92 -17.32
CA THR A 33 8.78 2.91 -15.99
C THR A 33 10.30 2.85 -16.08
N GLN A 34 10.85 2.48 -17.26
CA GLN A 34 12.29 2.35 -17.47
C GLN A 34 12.94 3.60 -18.07
N GLN A 35 12.14 4.50 -18.62
CA GLN A 35 12.62 5.74 -19.25
C GLN A 35 11.59 6.86 -19.10
N SER A 36 12.01 8.10 -19.28
CA SER A 36 11.15 9.30 -19.10
C SER A 36 10.79 9.98 -20.42
N GLU A 37 11.30 9.47 -21.53
CA GLU A 37 11.01 10.00 -22.86
C GLU A 37 11.10 8.92 -23.94
N VAL A 38 10.38 9.12 -25.04
CA VAL A 38 10.49 8.31 -26.25
C VAL A 38 10.18 9.15 -27.48
N THR A 39 10.88 8.87 -28.56
CA THR A 39 10.64 9.49 -29.86
C THR A 39 10.02 8.47 -30.79
N PHE A 40 8.86 8.78 -31.32
CA PHE A 40 8.19 8.00 -32.36
C PHE A 40 8.38 8.66 -33.72
N ALA A 41 8.88 7.90 -34.67
CA ALA A 41 8.94 8.37 -36.05
C ALA A 41 7.54 8.69 -36.59
N THR A 42 7.42 9.81 -37.30
CA THR A 42 6.21 10.08 -38.06
C THR A 42 6.16 9.14 -39.25
N VAL A 43 5.02 8.51 -39.39
CA VAL A 43 4.79 7.57 -40.46
C VAL A 43 4.09 8.29 -41.62
N GLU A 44 4.77 8.43 -42.77
CA GLU A 44 4.19 9.02 -43.95
C GLU A 44 3.19 8.06 -44.61
N LYS A 45 2.08 8.62 -45.10
CA LYS A 45 1.07 7.88 -45.83
C LYS A 45 1.71 7.24 -47.06
N GLY A 46 1.91 5.93 -47.06
CA GLY A 46 2.46 5.17 -48.18
C GLY A 46 3.84 4.57 -47.98
N SER A 47 4.53 4.80 -46.83
CA SER A 47 5.87 4.25 -46.55
C SER A 47 5.86 2.87 -45.89
N PHE A 48 4.73 2.20 -45.79
CA PHE A 48 4.65 0.87 -45.21
C PHE A 48 4.90 -0.22 -46.25
N PRO A 49 5.72 -1.24 -45.96
CA PRO A 49 5.81 -2.41 -46.80
C PRO A 49 4.43 -3.06 -46.83
N ALA A 50 3.93 -3.28 -48.07
CA ALA A 50 2.68 -3.99 -48.29
C ALA A 50 2.80 -5.39 -47.68
N TYR A 51 2.17 -5.63 -46.56
CA TYR A 51 2.05 -6.97 -46.01
C TYR A 51 1.02 -7.72 -46.83
N GLY A 52 1.52 -8.61 -47.71
CA GLY A 52 0.76 -9.64 -48.38
C GLY A 52 -0.41 -9.14 -49.25
N SER A 53 -0.71 -9.84 -50.30
CA SER A 53 -1.71 -9.57 -51.34
C SER A 53 -3.19 -9.55 -50.90
N GLY A 54 -3.48 -9.10 -49.69
CA GLY A 54 -4.83 -8.95 -49.20
C GLY A 54 -4.99 -7.61 -48.49
N GLY A 55 -5.08 -6.50 -49.23
CA GLY A 55 -5.22 -5.10 -48.86
C GLY A 55 -5.73 -4.75 -47.46
N VAL A 56 -4.96 -5.05 -46.42
CA VAL A 56 -5.24 -4.60 -45.06
C VAL A 56 -4.68 -3.20 -44.90
N SER A 57 -5.57 -2.22 -44.66
CA SER A 57 -5.16 -0.87 -44.31
C SER A 57 -4.46 -0.90 -42.94
N ILE A 58 -3.18 -0.55 -42.91
CA ILE A 58 -2.37 -0.45 -41.69
C ILE A 58 -2.50 0.91 -40.97
N TYR A 59 -3.37 1.78 -41.49
CA TYR A 59 -3.72 3.01 -40.82
C TYR A 59 -4.83 2.73 -39.79
N PRO A 60 -4.76 3.32 -38.59
CA PRO A 60 -5.89 3.32 -37.69
C PRO A 60 -7.11 3.81 -38.43
N GLN A 61 -8.17 3.03 -38.40
CA GLN A 61 -9.46 3.46 -38.97
C GLN A 61 -9.99 4.62 -38.13
N VAL A 62 -10.91 5.39 -38.69
CA VAL A 62 -11.53 6.50 -37.94
C VAL A 62 -12.11 5.95 -36.64
N GLY A 63 -11.52 6.36 -35.50
CA GLY A 63 -11.89 5.87 -34.16
C GLY A 63 -10.88 4.92 -33.51
N GLU A 64 -9.85 4.45 -34.25
CA GLU A 64 -8.76 3.66 -33.66
C GLU A 64 -7.62 4.58 -33.16
N SER A 65 -7.11 4.30 -31.95
CA SER A 65 -5.99 5.06 -31.39
C SER A 65 -4.67 4.53 -31.97
N ARG A 66 -3.77 5.43 -32.36
CA ARG A 66 -2.39 5.07 -32.73
C ARG A 66 -1.65 4.41 -31.57
N PHE A 67 -1.90 4.90 -30.35
CA PHE A 67 -1.22 4.42 -29.16
C PHE A 67 -2.18 3.73 -28.21
N THR A 68 -1.72 2.64 -27.64
CA THR A 68 -2.41 1.93 -26.55
C THR A 68 -1.54 2.01 -25.30
N LEU A 69 -2.10 2.53 -24.22
CA LEU A 69 -1.47 2.51 -22.90
C LEU A 69 -2.02 1.31 -22.11
N THR A 70 -1.13 0.41 -21.71
CA THR A 70 -1.47 -0.74 -20.90
C THR A 70 -0.86 -0.57 -19.51
N ALA A 71 -1.68 -0.67 -18.48
CA ALA A 71 -1.22 -0.74 -17.10
C ALA A 71 -1.25 -2.21 -16.65
N ALA A 72 -0.12 -2.72 -16.17
CA ALA A 72 -0.03 -4.02 -15.54
C ALA A 72 0.25 -3.83 -14.05
N TYR A 73 -0.56 -4.49 -13.23
CA TYR A 73 -0.36 -4.58 -11.80
C TYR A 73 0.39 -5.87 -11.51
N SER A 74 1.61 -5.73 -11.00
CA SER A 74 2.32 -6.85 -10.40
C SER A 74 1.93 -6.87 -8.94
N PRO A 75 1.10 -7.82 -8.47
CA PRO A 75 0.88 -7.91 -7.03
C PRO A 75 2.24 -8.04 -6.37
N LEU A 76 2.47 -7.24 -5.33
CA LEU A 76 3.68 -7.37 -4.50
C LEU A 76 3.87 -8.87 -4.27
N SER A 77 5.04 -9.40 -4.61
CA SER A 77 5.27 -10.82 -4.41
C SER A 77 5.12 -11.09 -2.91
N ALA A 78 4.63 -12.27 -2.54
CA ALA A 78 4.54 -12.65 -1.12
C ALA A 78 5.91 -12.51 -0.40
N ALA A 79 7.02 -12.43 -1.17
CA ALA A 79 8.36 -12.14 -0.68
C ALA A 79 8.55 -10.64 -0.32
N ASP A 80 7.96 -9.71 -1.09
CA ASP A 80 8.06 -8.27 -0.82
C ASP A 80 7.16 -7.88 0.36
N GLU A 81 5.99 -8.48 0.49
CA GLU A 81 5.16 -8.35 1.69
C GLU A 81 5.83 -8.99 2.92
N ALA A 82 6.49 -10.14 2.75
CA ALA A 82 7.20 -10.82 3.82
C ALA A 82 8.41 -10.02 4.34
N THR A 83 9.05 -9.17 3.51
CA THR A 83 10.18 -8.33 3.97
C THR A 83 9.72 -7.15 4.83
N ASN A 84 8.48 -6.69 4.69
CA ASN A 84 7.90 -5.60 5.48
C ASN A 84 7.04 -6.08 6.67
N LEU A 85 6.80 -7.39 6.80
CA LEU A 85 6.03 -7.89 7.92
C LEU A 85 6.86 -7.88 9.22
N PRO A 86 6.24 -7.56 10.35
CA PRO A 86 6.92 -7.56 11.64
C PRO A 86 7.54 -8.93 11.97
N LYS A 87 8.76 -8.93 12.48
CA LYS A 87 9.47 -10.15 12.91
C LYS A 87 9.23 -10.49 14.37
N GLU A 88 8.74 -9.52 15.14
CA GLU A 88 8.44 -9.69 16.57
C GLU A 88 7.22 -8.87 16.98
N PHE A 89 6.65 -9.22 18.14
CA PHE A 89 5.62 -8.41 18.74
C PHE A 89 6.21 -7.11 19.28
N VAL A 90 5.63 -5.99 18.93
CA VAL A 90 5.98 -4.66 19.45
C VAL A 90 4.71 -3.94 19.85
N LEU A 91 4.71 -3.30 21.02
CA LEU A 91 3.68 -2.33 21.42
C LEU A 91 4.28 -0.93 21.26
N HIS A 92 3.80 -0.18 20.28
CA HIS A 92 4.27 1.18 20.02
C HIS A 92 3.70 2.19 21.00
N PRO A 93 4.39 3.33 21.23
CA PRO A 93 3.86 4.42 22.03
C PRO A 93 2.49 4.88 21.54
N ALA A 94 1.49 4.90 22.41
CA ALA A 94 0.17 5.44 22.10
C ALA A 94 0.25 6.95 21.83
N TYR A 95 -0.47 7.41 20.82
CA TYR A 95 -0.47 8.80 20.42
C TYR A 95 -1.89 9.31 20.09
N PRO A 96 -2.22 10.51 20.57
CA PRO A 96 -1.51 11.35 21.52
C PRO A 96 -1.43 10.74 22.92
N ASN A 97 -0.41 11.13 23.72
CA ASN A 97 -0.30 10.80 25.13
C ASN A 97 0.47 11.92 25.86
N PRO A 98 -0.15 12.72 26.75
CA PRO A 98 -1.54 12.63 27.22
C PRO A 98 -2.59 12.85 26.12
N PHE A 99 -3.82 12.37 26.32
CA PHE A 99 -4.88 12.43 25.32
C PHE A 99 -6.22 12.97 25.84
N ASN A 100 -6.99 13.59 24.93
CA ASN A 100 -8.36 14.06 25.09
C ASN A 100 -9.03 14.15 23.70
N PRO A 101 -10.17 13.54 23.43
CA PRO A 101 -10.80 12.47 24.19
C PRO A 101 -10.27 11.09 23.80
N SER A 102 -9.45 10.96 22.76
CA SER A 102 -9.02 9.67 22.21
C SER A 102 -7.51 9.57 22.00
N THR A 103 -7.03 8.34 22.02
CA THR A 103 -5.66 7.99 21.66
C THR A 103 -5.64 6.78 20.75
N THR A 104 -4.61 6.64 19.93
CA THR A 104 -4.39 5.49 19.07
C THR A 104 -3.31 4.60 19.67
N ILE A 105 -3.62 3.32 19.81
CA ILE A 105 -2.73 2.28 20.29
C ILE A 105 -2.34 1.43 19.09
N THR A 106 -1.06 1.37 18.76
CA THR A 106 -0.53 0.63 17.61
C THR A 106 0.39 -0.49 18.10
N PHE A 107 0.31 -1.64 17.48
CA PHE A 107 1.16 -2.78 17.81
C PHE A 107 1.37 -3.67 16.58
N ASP A 108 2.47 -4.43 16.60
CA ASP A 108 2.88 -5.31 15.53
C ASP A 108 2.65 -6.77 15.92
N VAL A 109 2.16 -7.56 14.96
CA VAL A 109 1.97 -9.01 15.05
C VAL A 109 2.89 -9.69 14.04
N PRO A 110 3.85 -10.54 14.47
CA PRO A 110 4.78 -11.20 13.57
C PRO A 110 4.15 -12.33 12.75
N VAL A 111 4.80 -12.66 11.62
CA VAL A 111 4.34 -13.66 10.64
C VAL A 111 4.11 -15.04 11.26
N GLU A 112 4.94 -15.43 12.23
CA GLU A 112 4.88 -16.75 12.85
C GLU A 112 3.88 -16.85 14.00
N SER A 113 3.12 -15.79 14.26
CA SER A 113 2.19 -15.73 15.37
C SER A 113 0.90 -16.49 15.07
N ARG A 114 0.69 -17.59 15.79
CA ARG A 114 -0.58 -18.33 15.83
C ARG A 114 -1.32 -18.17 17.17
N HIS A 115 -0.89 -17.20 17.98
CA HIS A 115 -1.43 -17.00 19.32
C HIS A 115 -2.48 -15.91 19.32
N ALA A 116 -3.48 -16.08 20.18
CA ALA A 116 -4.43 -15.01 20.45
C ALA A 116 -3.70 -13.81 21.07
N VAL A 117 -4.06 -12.65 20.56
CA VAL A 117 -3.60 -11.36 21.06
C VAL A 117 -4.69 -10.80 21.98
N SER A 118 -4.30 -10.41 23.20
CA SER A 118 -5.20 -9.75 24.13
C SER A 118 -4.65 -8.36 24.44
N LEU A 119 -5.41 -7.32 24.08
CA LEU A 119 -5.12 -5.92 24.39
C LEU A 119 -6.12 -5.44 25.44
N GLN A 120 -5.62 -5.11 26.61
CA GLN A 120 -6.41 -4.77 27.77
C GLN A 120 -5.93 -3.49 28.44
N LEU A 121 -6.87 -2.78 29.05
CA LEU A 121 -6.60 -1.59 29.84
C LEU A 121 -6.86 -1.84 31.32
N TYR A 122 -5.96 -1.33 32.14
CA TYR A 122 -6.01 -1.41 33.58
C TYR A 122 -5.88 -0.02 34.21
N ASP A 123 -6.48 0.15 35.36
CA ASP A 123 -6.25 1.30 36.22
C ASP A 123 -4.94 1.17 37.01
N ILE A 124 -4.59 2.19 37.78
CA ILE A 124 -3.39 2.20 38.63
C ILE A 124 -3.42 1.17 39.77
N LYS A 125 -4.60 0.65 40.11
CA LYS A 125 -4.79 -0.40 41.13
C LYS A 125 -4.66 -1.81 40.52
N GLY A 126 -4.47 -1.89 39.19
CA GLY A 126 -4.41 -3.15 38.46
C GLY A 126 -5.79 -3.77 38.19
N GLN A 127 -6.87 -3.00 38.32
CA GLN A 127 -8.21 -3.47 37.96
C GLN A 127 -8.40 -3.36 36.46
N LEU A 128 -8.97 -4.40 35.83
CA LEU A 128 -9.31 -4.39 34.43
C LEU A 128 -10.40 -3.34 34.18
N VAL A 129 -10.11 -2.38 33.28
CA VAL A 129 -11.03 -1.33 32.88
C VAL A 129 -11.80 -1.78 31.64
N GLU A 130 -11.06 -2.26 30.62
CA GLU A 130 -11.66 -2.62 29.33
C GLU A 130 -10.77 -3.64 28.59
N THR A 131 -11.39 -4.51 27.81
CA THR A 131 -10.71 -5.39 26.87
C THR A 131 -10.98 -4.89 25.45
N LEU A 132 -9.95 -4.42 24.75
CA LEU A 132 -10.05 -3.87 23.40
C LEU A 132 -9.98 -4.95 22.33
N ILE A 133 -9.11 -5.95 22.54
CA ILE A 133 -8.92 -7.10 21.63
C ILE A 133 -8.75 -8.35 22.47
N ASN A 134 -9.31 -9.47 21.98
CA ASN A 134 -9.07 -10.81 22.52
C ASN A 134 -9.34 -11.85 21.43
N GLU A 135 -8.49 -11.89 20.41
CA GLU A 135 -8.64 -12.78 19.25
C GLU A 135 -7.31 -13.09 18.57
N VAL A 136 -7.33 -13.99 17.62
CA VAL A 136 -6.17 -14.27 16.76
C VAL A 136 -6.17 -13.25 15.62
N LEU A 137 -5.09 -12.48 15.53
CA LEU A 137 -4.92 -11.48 14.49
C LEU A 137 -3.93 -11.96 13.42
N PRO A 138 -4.11 -11.56 12.16
CA PRO A 138 -3.13 -11.79 11.11
C PRO A 138 -1.82 -11.05 11.40
N ALA A 139 -0.72 -11.50 10.78
CA ALA A 139 0.55 -10.78 10.82
C ALA A 139 0.40 -9.40 10.21
N GLY A 140 1.08 -8.42 10.78
CA GLY A 140 1.05 -7.05 10.30
C GLY A 140 1.00 -6.01 11.41
N ASN A 141 0.84 -4.77 11.03
CA ASN A 141 0.66 -3.63 11.91
C ASN A 141 -0.84 -3.41 12.19
N HIS A 142 -1.19 -3.33 13.46
CA HIS A 142 -2.56 -3.13 13.93
C HIS A 142 -2.69 -1.83 14.70
N SER A 143 -3.82 -1.16 14.54
CA SER A 143 -4.10 0.13 15.16
C SER A 143 -5.52 0.17 15.71
N ILE A 144 -5.67 0.60 16.95
CA ILE A 144 -6.97 0.78 17.60
C ILE A 144 -7.06 2.18 18.16
N GLN A 145 -8.12 2.88 17.83
CA GLN A 145 -8.48 4.12 18.48
C GLN A 145 -9.30 3.82 19.73
N TRP A 146 -8.82 4.33 20.87
CA TRP A 146 -9.54 4.23 22.14
C TRP A 146 -10.01 5.58 22.62
N SER A 147 -11.29 5.66 22.99
CA SER A 147 -11.95 6.86 23.51
C SER A 147 -12.76 6.47 24.74
N PRO A 148 -12.25 6.69 25.96
CA PRO A 148 -12.94 6.29 27.18
C PRO A 148 -14.22 7.07 27.38
N GLN A 149 -15.30 6.31 27.65
CA GLN A 149 -16.57 6.88 28.08
C GLN A 149 -16.70 6.71 29.58
N ASN A 150 -17.05 7.64 30.35
CA ASN A 150 -17.29 7.54 31.80
C ASN A 150 -16.06 7.19 32.68
N LEU A 151 -14.84 7.36 32.16
CA LEU A 151 -13.65 7.24 32.98
C LEU A 151 -13.19 8.60 33.56
N ALA A 152 -12.53 8.56 34.70
CA ALA A 152 -11.92 9.74 35.31
C ALA A 152 -10.61 10.08 34.58
N SER A 153 -10.22 11.37 34.58
CA SER A 153 -8.86 11.74 34.20
C SER A 153 -7.86 11.03 35.09
N GLY A 154 -6.80 10.51 34.53
CA GLY A 154 -5.80 9.76 35.26
C GLY A 154 -4.88 8.92 34.40
N LEU A 155 -4.03 8.14 35.09
CA LEU A 155 -3.10 7.21 34.48
C LEU A 155 -3.75 5.84 34.31
N TYR A 156 -3.59 5.27 33.10
CA TYR A 156 -4.03 3.92 32.75
C TYR A 156 -2.85 3.12 32.20
N ILE A 157 -2.96 1.81 32.25
CA ILE A 157 -1.94 0.89 31.74
C ILE A 157 -2.54 0.09 30.61
N VAL A 158 -2.02 0.26 29.40
CA VAL A 158 -2.27 -0.62 28.27
C VAL A 158 -1.41 -1.85 28.41
N GLN A 159 -2.00 -3.03 28.33
CA GLN A 159 -1.30 -4.30 28.37
C GLN A 159 -1.62 -5.10 27.11
N LEU A 160 -0.61 -5.38 26.30
CA LEU A 160 -0.66 -6.33 25.18
C LEU A 160 -0.09 -7.65 25.68
N LYS A 161 -0.90 -8.69 25.65
CA LYS A 161 -0.51 -10.05 26.03
C LYS A 161 -0.61 -10.96 24.78
N THR A 162 0.46 -11.69 24.52
CA THR A 162 0.57 -12.62 23.41
C THR A 162 1.17 -13.91 23.97
N GLY A 163 0.50 -15.04 23.89
CA GLY A 163 1.05 -16.33 24.33
C GLY A 163 1.99 -16.27 25.53
N GLN A 164 3.28 -16.05 25.26
CA GLN A 164 4.34 -16.03 26.26
C GLN A 164 4.86 -14.62 26.65
N LYS A 165 4.54 -13.59 25.85
CA LYS A 165 5.05 -12.21 26.07
C LYS A 165 3.96 -11.27 26.55
N THR A 166 4.34 -10.33 27.41
CA THR A 166 3.47 -9.27 27.90
C THR A 166 4.19 -7.93 27.78
N PHE A 167 3.58 -7.00 27.09
CA PHE A 167 4.04 -5.63 26.91
C PHE A 167 3.11 -4.70 27.68
N LYS A 168 3.69 -3.66 28.32
CA LYS A 168 2.92 -2.69 29.10
C LYS A 168 3.35 -1.27 28.75
N GLN A 169 2.38 -0.38 28.69
CA GLN A 169 2.60 1.04 28.43
C GLN A 169 1.68 1.89 29.29
N LYS A 170 2.19 3.00 29.77
CA LYS A 170 1.42 4.01 30.52
C LYS A 170 0.80 5.01 29.55
N ILE A 171 -0.47 5.32 29.73
CA ILE A 171 -1.19 6.37 29.00
C ILE A 171 -1.92 7.28 30.00
N THR A 172 -2.03 8.57 29.68
CA THR A 172 -2.66 9.56 30.55
C THR A 172 -3.88 10.15 29.86
N PHE A 173 -5.03 9.97 30.46
CA PHE A 173 -6.28 10.56 30.02
C PHE A 173 -6.55 11.88 30.75
N ILE A 174 -6.91 12.92 29.99
CA ILE A 174 -7.24 14.26 30.50
C ILE A 174 -8.62 14.62 29.96
N LYS A 175 -9.54 14.99 30.84
CA LYS A 175 -10.85 15.56 30.44
C LYS A 175 -10.74 17.04 30.19
#